data_7f5901f36b5990eb0cec305302676e36
#
_entry.id   7f5901f36b5990eb0cec305302676e36
#
_cell.length_a   1.000
_cell.length_b   1.000
_cell.length_c   1.000
_cell.angle_alpha   90.00
_cell.angle_beta   90.00
_cell.angle_gamma   90.00
#
_symmetry.space_group_name_H-M   'P 1'
#
loop_
_entity.id
_entity.type
_entity.pdbx_description
1 polymer ?
#
loop_
_entity_poly.entity_id
_entity_poly.type
_entity_poly.pdbx_seq_one_letter_code
_entity_poly.pdbx_strand_id
1 'polypeptide(L)'
;EQVCVPREGLVAVPDDFQPEVAASMLLQGITAHYLAHGVYQLGEGASCLITAGAGGVGQILTQMASSLGATVYTVVSTDEKEELSYAAGADKVFRYGDGLAEQVRRYNGDRGVDVVYDGVGKATFHESLEAVRPRGTVALFGAASGPVEPIDPQLLNKHGSIFLTRPSIGAWTAQEGEFQMRAQAVVQAVIDGDLSFNVTASYPLEDAAAAVSYTHLTLPTSDL
;
A
#
# COMPACT_ATOMS: atom_id res chain seq x y z
N GLU A 1 1.90 27.73 -15.64
CA GLU A 1 2.77 27.85 -14.48
C GLU A 1 4.03 27.02 -14.67
N GLN A 2 5.11 27.41 -13.99
CA GLN A 2 6.42 26.76 -14.11
C GLN A 2 7.01 26.49 -12.73
N VAL A 3 7.71 25.35 -12.57
CA VAL A 3 8.44 24.97 -11.35
C VAL A 3 9.86 24.57 -11.73
N CYS A 4 10.84 24.95 -10.91
CA CYS A 4 12.21 24.47 -11.02
C CYS A 4 12.41 23.28 -10.09
N VAL A 5 12.83 22.16 -10.65
CA VAL A 5 13.13 20.94 -9.90
C VAL A 5 14.51 20.40 -10.29
N PRO A 6 15.23 19.72 -9.39
CA PRO A 6 16.47 19.04 -9.73
C PRO A 6 16.24 17.99 -10.83
N ARG A 7 17.19 17.87 -11.76
CA ARG A 7 17.08 16.95 -12.90
C ARG A 7 16.92 15.48 -12.46
N GLU A 8 17.58 15.10 -11.39
CA GLU A 8 17.52 13.76 -10.80
C GLU A 8 16.13 13.41 -10.23
N GLY A 9 15.30 14.42 -9.97
CA GLY A 9 13.90 14.23 -9.56
C GLY A 9 12.90 14.14 -10.72
N LEU A 10 13.38 14.21 -11.98
CA LEU A 10 12.52 14.12 -13.16
C LEU A 10 12.47 12.68 -13.68
N VAL A 11 11.28 12.26 -14.05
CA VAL A 11 11.03 10.95 -14.67
C VAL A 11 10.42 11.20 -16.04
N ALA A 12 11.02 10.61 -17.08
CA ALA A 12 10.48 10.65 -18.42
C ALA A 12 9.24 9.76 -18.52
N VAL A 13 8.18 10.27 -19.13
CA VAL A 13 6.98 9.53 -19.49
C VAL A 13 6.75 9.65 -21.00
N PRO A 14 6.12 8.68 -21.67
CA PRO A 14 5.76 8.79 -23.09
C PRO A 14 4.87 10.01 -23.38
N ASP A 15 4.98 10.55 -24.59
CA ASP A 15 4.24 11.74 -25.01
C ASP A 15 2.71 11.53 -25.08
N ASP A 16 2.27 10.29 -25.26
CA ASP A 16 0.86 9.85 -25.30
C ASP A 16 0.29 9.46 -23.94
N PHE A 17 1.08 9.63 -22.87
CA PHE A 17 0.64 9.32 -21.50
C PHE A 17 -0.44 10.32 -21.04
N GLN A 18 -1.50 9.83 -20.42
CA GLN A 18 -2.52 10.70 -19.85
C GLN A 18 -1.93 11.52 -18.70
N PRO A 19 -1.99 12.87 -18.74
CA PRO A 19 -1.35 13.72 -17.73
C PRO A 19 -1.83 13.42 -16.29
N GLU A 20 -3.10 13.07 -16.12
CA GLU A 20 -3.71 12.75 -14.82
C GLU A 20 -3.08 11.49 -14.20
N VAL A 21 -2.83 10.47 -15.03
CA VAL A 21 -2.15 9.24 -14.61
C VAL A 21 -0.69 9.55 -14.29
N ALA A 22 0.01 10.29 -15.16
CA ALA A 22 1.41 10.67 -14.93
C ALA A 22 1.59 11.45 -13.61
N ALA A 23 0.65 12.36 -13.31
CA ALA A 23 0.70 13.16 -12.08
C ALA A 23 0.43 12.34 -10.80
N SER A 24 -0.33 11.25 -10.88
CA SER A 24 -0.77 10.47 -9.71
C SER A 24 0.06 9.20 -9.44
N MET A 25 0.74 8.66 -10.46
CA MET A 25 1.31 7.30 -10.39
C MET A 25 2.56 7.17 -9.51
N LEU A 26 3.45 8.19 -9.47
CA LEU A 26 4.80 7.98 -8.90
C LEU A 26 4.80 7.80 -7.39
N LEU A 27 4.08 8.64 -6.62
CA LEU A 27 4.07 8.52 -5.17
C LEU A 27 3.50 7.17 -4.72
N GLN A 28 2.37 6.78 -5.24
CA GLN A 28 1.68 5.55 -4.88
C GLN A 28 2.40 4.32 -5.45
N GLY A 29 2.82 4.40 -6.71
CA GLY A 29 3.50 3.31 -7.40
C GLY A 29 4.88 3.00 -6.82
N ILE A 30 5.71 4.01 -6.54
CA ILE A 30 7.02 3.80 -5.89
C ILE A 30 6.83 3.23 -4.49
N THR A 31 5.80 3.70 -3.76
CA THR A 31 5.48 3.16 -2.44
C THR A 31 5.11 1.68 -2.52
N ALA A 32 4.20 1.31 -3.41
CA ALA A 32 3.82 -0.08 -3.62
C ALA A 32 5.03 -0.92 -4.08
N HIS A 33 5.86 -0.38 -4.98
CA HIS A 33 7.04 -1.07 -5.49
C HIS A 33 8.06 -1.42 -4.39
N TYR A 34 8.44 -0.45 -3.53
CA TYR A 34 9.39 -0.81 -2.48
C TYR A 34 8.78 -1.72 -1.41
N LEU A 35 7.47 -1.65 -1.17
CA LEU A 35 6.78 -2.57 -0.27
C LEU A 35 6.83 -4.01 -0.80
N ALA A 36 6.51 -4.21 -2.08
CA ALA A 36 6.42 -5.53 -2.70
C ALA A 36 7.78 -6.17 -3.02
N HIS A 37 8.80 -5.36 -3.34
CA HIS A 37 10.11 -5.86 -3.80
C HIS A 37 11.26 -5.61 -2.82
N GLY A 38 11.10 -4.67 -1.88
CA GLY A 38 12.18 -4.26 -0.98
C GLY A 38 11.93 -4.65 0.47
N VAL A 39 10.78 -4.26 1.03
CA VAL A 39 10.43 -4.55 2.42
C VAL A 39 10.17 -6.04 2.61
N TYR A 40 9.41 -6.63 1.72
CA TYR A 40 9.21 -8.07 1.62
C TYR A 40 9.22 -8.46 0.13
N GLN A 41 10.01 -9.46 -0.24
CA GLN A 41 10.01 -9.95 -1.62
C GLN A 41 8.79 -10.85 -1.83
N LEU A 42 7.72 -10.26 -2.34
CA LEU A 42 6.53 -11.02 -2.73
C LEU A 42 6.83 -11.90 -3.94
N GLY A 43 6.16 -13.03 -4.01
CA GLY A 43 6.27 -13.97 -5.11
C GLY A 43 5.31 -15.14 -4.92
N GLU A 44 5.37 -16.09 -5.83
CA GLU A 44 4.55 -17.28 -5.80
C GLU A 44 4.62 -18.02 -4.45
N GLY A 45 3.45 -18.34 -3.90
CA GLY A 45 3.31 -19.03 -2.62
C GLY A 45 3.42 -18.13 -1.37
N ALA A 46 3.77 -16.85 -1.52
CA ALA A 46 3.67 -15.87 -0.44
C ALA A 46 2.22 -15.42 -0.24
N SER A 47 1.87 -15.04 0.99
CA SER A 47 0.57 -14.46 1.32
C SER A 47 0.73 -13.09 1.98
N CYS A 48 -0.10 -12.13 1.63
CA CYS A 48 -0.07 -10.79 2.22
C CYS A 48 -1.45 -10.31 2.64
N LEU A 49 -1.47 -9.46 3.67
CA LEU A 49 -2.65 -8.69 4.08
C LEU A 49 -2.36 -7.21 3.87
N ILE A 50 -3.25 -6.51 3.17
CA ILE A 50 -3.11 -5.07 2.87
C ILE A 50 -4.29 -4.34 3.51
N THR A 51 -4.03 -3.52 4.53
CA THR A 51 -5.06 -2.63 5.08
C THR A 51 -5.29 -1.45 4.15
N ALA A 52 -6.47 -0.84 4.18
CA ALA A 52 -6.90 0.17 3.22
C ALA A 52 -6.74 -0.30 1.75
N GLY A 53 -7.17 -1.52 1.45
CA GLY A 53 -6.97 -2.18 0.16
C GLY A 53 -7.50 -1.41 -1.05
N ALA A 54 -8.56 -0.61 -0.88
CA ALA A 54 -9.11 0.26 -1.92
C ALA A 54 -8.49 1.67 -1.97
N GLY A 55 -7.53 1.97 -1.08
CA GLY A 55 -6.79 3.24 -1.11
C GLY A 55 -5.79 3.30 -2.27
N GLY A 56 -5.21 4.48 -2.53
CA GLY A 56 -4.31 4.67 -3.66
C GLY A 56 -3.12 3.71 -3.68
N VAL A 57 -2.38 3.58 -2.57
CA VAL A 57 -1.30 2.58 -2.46
C VAL A 57 -1.86 1.16 -2.40
N GLY A 58 -2.98 0.95 -1.68
CA GLY A 58 -3.58 -0.37 -1.50
C GLY A 58 -3.93 -1.04 -2.82
N GLN A 59 -4.61 -0.33 -3.73
CA GLN A 59 -4.98 -0.87 -5.06
C GLN A 59 -3.74 -1.21 -5.90
N ILE A 60 -2.73 -0.35 -5.92
CA ILE A 60 -1.50 -0.59 -6.70
C ILE A 60 -0.69 -1.75 -6.11
N LEU A 61 -0.57 -1.81 -4.79
CA LEU A 61 0.11 -2.91 -4.12
C LEU A 61 -0.62 -4.25 -4.33
N THR A 62 -1.95 -4.23 -4.34
CA THR A 62 -2.77 -5.41 -4.65
C THR A 62 -2.50 -5.91 -6.07
N GLN A 63 -2.50 -5.01 -7.07
CA GLN A 63 -2.17 -5.36 -8.45
C GLN A 63 -0.76 -5.96 -8.56
N MET A 64 0.25 -5.30 -7.98
CA MET A 64 1.63 -5.80 -7.98
C MET A 64 1.75 -7.16 -7.30
N ALA A 65 1.16 -7.34 -6.12
CA ALA A 65 1.23 -8.59 -5.38
C ALA A 65 0.55 -9.74 -6.14
N SER A 66 -0.59 -9.48 -6.74
CA SER A 66 -1.31 -10.45 -7.58
C SER A 66 -0.50 -10.83 -8.83
N SER A 67 0.10 -9.87 -9.53
CA SER A 67 0.95 -10.14 -10.70
C SER A 67 2.22 -10.94 -10.37
N LEU A 68 2.72 -10.81 -9.13
CA LEU A 68 3.84 -11.59 -8.61
C LEU A 68 3.44 -13.02 -8.18
N GLY A 69 2.15 -13.39 -8.26
CA GLY A 69 1.64 -14.70 -7.87
C GLY A 69 1.48 -14.90 -6.36
N ALA A 70 1.46 -13.82 -5.58
CA ALA A 70 1.16 -13.91 -4.16
C ALA A 70 -0.36 -14.06 -3.92
N THR A 71 -0.73 -14.71 -2.81
CA THR A 71 -2.11 -14.70 -2.33
C THR A 71 -2.38 -13.38 -1.60
N VAL A 72 -3.35 -12.61 -2.08
CA VAL A 72 -3.59 -11.24 -1.65
C VAL A 72 -4.89 -11.11 -0.89
N TYR A 73 -4.79 -10.73 0.36
CA TYR A 73 -5.92 -10.36 1.22
C TYR A 73 -5.94 -8.86 1.43
N THR A 74 -7.12 -8.25 1.39
CA THR A 74 -7.29 -6.82 1.65
C THR A 74 -8.32 -6.55 2.73
N VAL A 75 -8.23 -5.38 3.37
CA VAL A 75 -9.21 -4.92 4.36
C VAL A 75 -9.77 -3.58 3.93
N VAL A 76 -11.09 -3.49 3.92
CA VAL A 76 -11.83 -2.29 3.50
C VAL A 76 -13.03 -2.01 4.41
N SER A 77 -13.66 -0.83 4.29
CA SER A 77 -14.77 -0.40 5.15
C SER A 77 -16.16 -0.51 4.49
N THR A 78 -16.27 -0.48 3.15
CA THR A 78 -17.56 -0.44 2.44
C THR A 78 -17.63 -1.45 1.30
N ASP A 79 -18.84 -1.71 0.79
CA ASP A 79 -19.07 -2.64 -0.32
C ASP A 79 -18.45 -2.12 -1.61
N GLU A 80 -18.52 -0.81 -1.87
CA GLU A 80 -17.90 -0.20 -3.05
C GLU A 80 -16.36 -0.36 -3.02
N LYS A 81 -15.76 -0.25 -1.84
CA LYS A 81 -14.32 -0.48 -1.66
C LYS A 81 -13.94 -1.96 -1.80
N GLU A 82 -14.86 -2.87 -1.47
CA GLU A 82 -14.67 -4.30 -1.71
C GLU A 82 -14.60 -4.62 -3.20
N GLU A 83 -15.52 -4.06 -4.00
CA GLU A 83 -15.50 -4.22 -5.45
C GLU A 83 -14.17 -3.71 -6.07
N LEU A 84 -13.69 -2.54 -5.61
CA LEU A 84 -12.39 -2.00 -6.05
C LEU A 84 -11.21 -2.91 -5.69
N SER A 85 -11.23 -3.52 -4.51
CA SER A 85 -10.18 -4.45 -4.08
C SER A 85 -10.18 -5.75 -4.90
N TYR A 86 -11.35 -6.31 -5.19
CA TYR A 86 -11.45 -7.48 -6.07
C TYR A 86 -11.02 -7.15 -7.50
N ALA A 87 -11.43 -5.98 -8.03
CA ALA A 87 -11.01 -5.52 -9.34
C ALA A 87 -9.48 -5.31 -9.44
N ALA A 88 -8.83 -4.97 -8.34
CA ALA A 88 -7.37 -4.86 -8.25
C ALA A 88 -6.66 -6.23 -8.14
N GLY A 89 -7.38 -7.33 -7.99
CA GLY A 89 -6.81 -8.69 -7.95
C GLY A 89 -6.67 -9.28 -6.54
N ALA A 90 -7.44 -8.80 -5.55
CA ALA A 90 -7.48 -9.44 -4.24
C ALA A 90 -8.17 -10.82 -4.30
N ASP A 91 -7.58 -11.84 -3.67
CA ASP A 91 -8.19 -13.17 -3.55
C ASP A 91 -9.33 -13.20 -2.53
N LYS A 92 -9.20 -12.38 -1.48
CA LYS A 92 -10.23 -12.23 -0.45
C LYS A 92 -10.19 -10.83 0.15
N VAL A 93 -11.37 -10.26 0.34
CA VAL A 93 -11.57 -8.99 1.02
C VAL A 93 -12.22 -9.23 2.38
N PHE A 94 -11.69 -8.57 3.40
CA PHE A 94 -12.23 -8.56 4.76
C PHE A 94 -12.73 -7.17 5.14
N ARG A 95 -13.54 -7.11 6.20
CA ARG A 95 -13.98 -5.85 6.80
C ARG A 95 -13.18 -5.56 8.06
N TYR A 96 -12.98 -4.27 8.35
CA TYR A 96 -12.47 -3.87 9.65
C TYR A 96 -13.42 -4.32 10.77
N GLY A 97 -12.89 -4.67 11.91
CA GLY A 97 -13.65 -5.08 13.08
C GLY A 97 -12.90 -6.06 13.95
N ASP A 98 -13.50 -6.39 15.09
CA ASP A 98 -12.93 -7.33 16.04
C ASP A 98 -12.78 -8.72 15.44
N GLY A 99 -11.64 -9.37 15.70
CA GLY A 99 -11.34 -10.70 15.20
C GLY A 99 -10.94 -10.77 13.73
N LEU A 100 -10.55 -9.65 13.13
CA LEU A 100 -10.02 -9.61 11.76
C LEU A 100 -8.85 -10.58 11.58
N ALA A 101 -7.88 -10.57 12.50
CA ALA A 101 -6.72 -11.45 12.45
C ALA A 101 -7.11 -12.93 12.47
N GLU A 102 -8.08 -13.30 13.31
CA GLU A 102 -8.58 -14.69 13.37
C GLU A 102 -9.23 -15.10 12.05
N GLN A 103 -10.04 -14.21 11.44
CA GLN A 103 -10.67 -14.47 10.14
C GLN A 103 -9.63 -14.67 9.05
N VAL A 104 -8.61 -13.79 8.98
CA VAL A 104 -7.50 -13.89 8.02
C VAL A 104 -6.75 -15.20 8.20
N ARG A 105 -6.38 -15.55 9.43
CA ARG A 105 -5.67 -16.80 9.75
C ARG A 105 -6.48 -18.03 9.35
N ARG A 106 -7.76 -18.07 9.70
CA ARG A 106 -8.67 -19.16 9.32
C ARG A 106 -8.76 -19.33 7.82
N TYR A 107 -8.86 -18.22 7.07
CA TYR A 107 -8.92 -18.26 5.62
C TYR A 107 -7.59 -18.68 4.98
N ASN A 108 -6.46 -18.36 5.63
CA ASN A 108 -5.10 -18.74 5.20
C ASN A 108 -4.66 -20.11 5.81
N GLY A 109 -5.57 -21.05 6.03
CA GLY A 109 -5.28 -22.39 6.52
C GLY A 109 -4.76 -22.42 7.97
N ASP A 110 -5.35 -21.62 8.85
CA ASP A 110 -4.98 -21.41 10.26
C ASP A 110 -3.55 -20.88 10.47
N ARG A 111 -2.93 -20.44 9.42
CA ARG A 111 -1.60 -19.82 9.40
C ARG A 111 -1.73 -18.32 9.18
N GLY A 112 -0.96 -17.51 9.89
CA GLY A 112 -0.86 -16.09 9.61
C GLY A 112 -0.24 -15.83 8.24
N VAL A 113 -0.46 -14.64 7.69
CA VAL A 113 0.15 -14.23 6.41
C VAL A 113 1.66 -13.99 6.55
N ASP A 114 2.38 -14.06 5.45
CA ASP A 114 3.83 -13.84 5.42
C ASP A 114 4.18 -12.38 5.70
N VAL A 115 3.37 -11.46 5.19
CA VAL A 115 3.55 -10.02 5.40
C VAL A 115 2.21 -9.32 5.56
N VAL A 116 2.17 -8.35 6.49
CA VAL A 116 1.07 -7.37 6.62
C VAL A 116 1.59 -6.01 6.22
N TYR A 117 0.92 -5.38 5.28
CA TYR A 117 1.15 -4.00 4.86
C TYR A 117 0.08 -3.10 5.50
N ASP A 118 0.46 -2.39 6.54
CA ASP A 118 -0.46 -1.57 7.33
C ASP A 118 -0.31 -0.09 6.99
N GLY A 119 -1.31 0.46 6.28
CA GLY A 119 -1.41 1.88 5.94
C GLY A 119 -2.27 2.69 6.92
N VAL A 120 -2.95 2.03 7.85
CA VAL A 120 -3.94 2.62 8.75
C VAL A 120 -3.35 3.02 10.10
N GLY A 121 -2.56 2.17 10.71
CA GLY A 121 -1.80 2.48 11.91
C GLY A 121 -2.56 2.20 13.20
N LYS A 122 -2.82 3.25 14.02
CA LYS A 122 -3.32 3.10 15.40
C LYS A 122 -4.47 2.10 15.54
N ALA A 123 -5.47 2.17 14.67
CA ALA A 123 -6.67 1.34 14.76
C ALA A 123 -6.45 -0.13 14.31
N THR A 124 -5.43 -0.42 13.52
CA THR A 124 -5.21 -1.75 12.93
C THR A 124 -3.96 -2.45 13.44
N PHE A 125 -3.07 -1.76 14.13
CA PHE A 125 -1.75 -2.25 14.47
C PHE A 125 -1.76 -3.58 15.23
N HIS A 126 -2.63 -3.73 16.24
CA HIS A 126 -2.70 -4.97 17.02
C HIS A 126 -3.22 -6.16 16.20
N GLU A 127 -4.27 -5.94 15.39
CA GLU A 127 -4.76 -6.95 14.45
C GLU A 127 -3.69 -7.33 13.41
N SER A 128 -2.89 -6.36 12.97
CA SER A 128 -1.76 -6.60 12.06
C SER A 128 -0.69 -7.50 12.67
N LEU A 129 -0.36 -7.31 13.97
CA LEU A 129 0.57 -8.18 14.70
C LEU A 129 0.02 -9.61 14.88
N GLU A 130 -1.29 -9.76 15.06
CA GLU A 130 -1.93 -11.06 15.24
C GLU A 130 -2.16 -11.80 13.91
N ALA A 131 -2.38 -11.05 12.80
CA ALA A 131 -2.61 -11.63 11.48
C ALA A 131 -1.35 -12.24 10.85
N VAL A 132 -0.17 -11.72 11.18
CA VAL A 132 1.11 -12.19 10.63
C VAL A 132 1.53 -13.53 11.26
N ARG A 133 2.21 -14.39 10.49
CA ARG A 133 2.78 -15.63 11.00
C ARG A 133 4.03 -15.38 11.87
N PRO A 134 4.43 -16.34 12.70
CA PRO A 134 5.74 -16.27 13.36
C PRO A 134 6.86 -16.03 12.34
N ARG A 135 7.78 -15.13 12.68
CA ARG A 135 8.89 -14.67 11.82
C ARG A 135 8.43 -14.05 10.49
N GLY A 136 7.17 -13.60 10.41
CA GLY A 136 6.67 -12.79 9.31
C GLY A 136 6.97 -11.31 9.50
N THR A 137 6.53 -10.48 8.57
CA THR A 137 6.83 -9.04 8.54
C THR A 137 5.56 -8.21 8.68
N VAL A 138 5.61 -7.18 9.52
CA VAL A 138 4.61 -6.10 9.56
C VAL A 138 5.28 -4.83 9.06
N ALA A 139 4.82 -4.35 7.92
CA ALA A 139 5.27 -3.09 7.32
C ALA A 139 4.23 -2.00 7.60
N LEU A 140 4.46 -1.22 8.66
CA LEU A 140 3.62 -0.09 9.03
C LEU A 140 3.98 1.11 8.15
N PHE A 141 3.42 1.22 6.93
CA PHE A 141 3.82 2.27 5.98
C PHE A 141 2.96 3.54 6.08
N GLY A 142 1.80 3.48 6.75
CA GLY A 142 0.91 4.61 6.94
C GLY A 142 0.50 4.82 8.39
N ALA A 143 -0.28 5.86 8.63
CA ALA A 143 -0.86 6.20 9.93
C ALA A 143 -2.19 6.95 9.73
N ALA A 144 -3.05 6.44 8.85
CA ALA A 144 -4.29 7.10 8.47
C ALA A 144 -5.25 7.29 9.66
N SER A 145 -5.27 6.37 10.62
CA SER A 145 -6.04 6.49 11.88
C SER A 145 -5.25 7.14 13.04
N GLY A 146 -4.07 7.65 12.74
CA GLY A 146 -3.14 8.22 13.73
C GLY A 146 -1.91 7.33 13.97
N PRO A 147 -0.90 7.89 14.65
CA PRO A 147 0.33 7.16 14.96
C PRO A 147 0.06 6.05 15.98
N VAL A 148 0.80 4.96 15.84
CA VAL A 148 0.83 3.87 16.84
C VAL A 148 1.54 4.38 18.09
N GLU A 149 0.96 4.06 19.24
CA GLU A 149 1.58 4.37 20.54
C GLU A 149 2.92 3.63 20.71
N PRO A 150 3.82 4.12 21.56
CA PRO A 150 5.07 3.40 21.86
C PRO A 150 4.80 1.97 22.32
N ILE A 151 5.55 1.02 21.79
CA ILE A 151 5.42 -0.40 22.12
C ILE A 151 6.66 -0.92 22.85
N ASP A 152 6.46 -1.91 23.73
CA ASP A 152 7.54 -2.72 24.26
C ASP A 152 8.02 -3.69 23.15
N PRO A 153 9.34 -3.73 22.84
CA PRO A 153 9.88 -4.69 21.88
C PRO A 153 9.57 -6.18 22.20
N GLN A 154 9.32 -6.51 23.47
CA GLN A 154 8.89 -7.86 23.86
C GLN A 154 7.57 -8.28 23.19
N LEU A 155 6.76 -7.33 22.75
CA LEU A 155 5.56 -7.60 21.98
C LEU A 155 5.87 -8.37 20.68
N LEU A 156 6.96 -8.01 19.99
CA LEU A 156 7.38 -8.69 18.76
C LEU A 156 7.79 -10.15 19.02
N ASN A 157 8.47 -10.39 20.14
CA ASN A 157 8.81 -11.75 20.57
C ASN A 157 7.55 -12.55 20.91
N LYS A 158 6.60 -11.95 21.64
CA LYS A 158 5.33 -12.61 22.03
C LYS A 158 4.51 -13.06 20.81
N HIS A 159 4.53 -12.27 19.73
CA HIS A 159 3.86 -12.61 18.45
C HIS A 159 4.71 -13.53 17.55
N GLY A 160 5.76 -14.18 18.07
CA GLY A 160 6.55 -15.16 17.33
C GLY A 160 7.79 -14.60 16.64
N SER A 161 8.45 -13.63 17.26
CA SER A 161 9.70 -13.03 16.76
C SER A 161 9.52 -12.40 15.37
N ILE A 162 8.47 -11.63 15.21
CA ILE A 162 8.12 -10.95 13.94
C ILE A 162 9.05 -9.79 13.65
N PHE A 163 9.15 -9.43 12.38
CA PHE A 163 9.85 -8.23 11.92
C PHE A 163 8.85 -7.07 11.83
N LEU A 164 9.18 -5.95 12.47
CA LEU A 164 8.40 -4.71 12.35
C LEU A 164 9.26 -3.65 11.69
N THR A 165 8.76 -3.03 10.65
CA THR A 165 9.40 -1.90 9.98
C THR A 165 8.43 -0.75 9.75
N ARG A 166 8.98 0.49 9.77
CA ARG A 166 8.26 1.71 9.42
C ARG A 166 8.92 2.35 8.19
N PRO A 167 8.67 1.78 6.99
CA PRO A 167 9.32 2.25 5.78
C PRO A 167 8.81 3.64 5.38
N SER A 168 9.66 4.42 4.72
CA SER A 168 9.31 5.70 4.12
C SER A 168 9.88 5.81 2.72
N ILE A 169 9.18 6.50 1.82
CA ILE A 169 9.65 6.70 0.45
C ILE A 169 11.03 7.36 0.42
N GLY A 170 11.28 8.35 1.32
CA GLY A 170 12.57 9.02 1.38
C GLY A 170 13.73 8.08 1.67
N ALA A 171 13.56 7.10 2.57
CA ALA A 171 14.59 6.10 2.87
C ALA A 171 14.78 5.10 1.72
N TRP A 172 13.69 4.73 1.04
CA TRP A 172 13.69 3.74 -0.05
C TRP A 172 13.98 4.32 -1.44
N THR A 173 14.34 5.61 -1.51
CA THR A 173 14.78 6.30 -2.72
C THR A 173 16.05 7.13 -2.51
N ALA A 174 16.70 6.96 -1.36
CA ALA A 174 17.87 7.77 -0.99
C ALA A 174 19.18 7.31 -1.64
N GLN A 175 19.29 6.04 -2.01
CA GLN A 175 20.48 5.53 -2.66
C GLN A 175 20.51 5.96 -4.13
N GLU A 176 21.74 6.14 -4.65
CA GLU A 176 21.94 6.55 -6.03
C GLU A 176 21.24 5.57 -7.00
N GLY A 177 20.44 6.12 -7.89
CA GLY A 177 19.68 5.35 -8.89
C GLY A 177 18.41 4.66 -8.38
N GLU A 178 18.17 4.54 -7.06
CA GLU A 178 16.95 3.85 -6.56
C GLU A 178 15.67 4.54 -6.99
N PHE A 179 15.60 5.88 -6.88
CA PHE A 179 14.42 6.63 -7.31
C PHE A 179 14.11 6.35 -8.78
N GLN A 180 15.11 6.49 -9.64
CA GLN A 180 14.93 6.28 -11.08
C GLN A 180 14.56 4.85 -11.42
N MET A 181 15.20 3.87 -10.82
CA MET A 181 14.90 2.44 -11.01
C MET A 181 13.44 2.14 -10.65
N ARG A 182 12.97 2.60 -9.47
CA ARG A 182 11.59 2.35 -9.03
C ARG A 182 10.58 3.10 -9.87
N ALA A 183 10.86 4.36 -10.20
CA ALA A 183 9.99 5.17 -11.04
C ALA A 183 9.84 4.58 -12.44
N GLN A 184 10.94 4.15 -13.06
CA GLN A 184 10.91 3.50 -14.38
C GLN A 184 10.15 2.18 -14.35
N ALA A 185 10.30 1.37 -13.30
CA ALA A 185 9.54 0.14 -13.14
C ALA A 185 8.02 0.41 -13.07
N VAL A 186 7.60 1.47 -12.36
CA VAL A 186 6.20 1.88 -12.30
C VAL A 186 5.70 2.37 -13.67
N VAL A 187 6.46 3.25 -14.33
CA VAL A 187 6.10 3.76 -15.67
C VAL A 187 5.96 2.60 -16.66
N GLN A 188 6.92 1.66 -16.66
CA GLN A 188 6.89 0.52 -17.56
C GLN A 188 5.67 -0.37 -17.29
N ALA A 189 5.36 -0.66 -16.03
CA ALA A 189 4.20 -1.49 -15.68
C ALA A 189 2.85 -0.84 -16.10
N VAL A 190 2.79 0.51 -16.14
CA VAL A 190 1.62 1.21 -16.70
C VAL A 190 1.57 1.10 -18.22
N ILE A 191 2.72 1.22 -18.90
CA ILE A 191 2.82 1.05 -20.36
C ILE A 191 2.39 -0.36 -20.79
N ASP A 192 2.83 -1.36 -20.04
CA ASP A 192 2.54 -2.78 -20.31
C ASP A 192 1.10 -3.17 -19.96
N GLY A 193 0.37 -2.28 -19.24
CA GLY A 193 -0.99 -2.53 -18.79
C GLY A 193 -1.09 -3.39 -17.54
N ASP A 194 0.04 -3.65 -16.86
CA ASP A 194 0.10 -4.43 -15.62
C ASP A 194 -0.37 -3.62 -14.40
N LEU A 195 -0.28 -2.28 -14.49
CA LEU A 195 -0.77 -1.36 -13.46
C LEU A 195 -1.75 -0.35 -14.04
N SER A 196 -2.83 -0.15 -13.34
CA SER A 196 -3.83 0.89 -13.62
C SER A 196 -4.02 1.80 -12.41
N PHE A 197 -4.15 3.09 -12.65
CA PHE A 197 -4.36 4.11 -11.63
C PHE A 197 -5.77 4.69 -11.77
N ASN A 198 -6.55 4.60 -10.70
CA ASN A 198 -7.89 5.16 -10.65
C ASN A 198 -7.81 6.63 -10.22
N VAL A 199 -7.96 7.55 -11.18
CA VAL A 199 -8.04 8.99 -10.92
C VAL A 199 -9.51 9.35 -10.70
N THR A 200 -9.88 9.59 -9.45
CA THR A 200 -11.28 9.81 -9.05
C THR A 200 -11.77 11.24 -9.22
N ALA A 201 -10.86 12.22 -9.19
CA ALA A 201 -11.19 13.64 -9.33
C ALA A 201 -10.00 14.42 -9.88
N SER A 202 -10.31 15.53 -10.59
CA SER A 202 -9.34 16.51 -11.07
C SER A 202 -9.79 17.91 -10.64
N TYR A 203 -8.84 18.71 -10.17
CA TYR A 203 -9.08 20.05 -9.66
C TYR A 203 -8.16 21.06 -10.35
N PRO A 204 -8.61 22.30 -10.61
CA PRO A 204 -7.72 23.39 -10.98
C PRO A 204 -6.68 23.64 -9.88
N LEU A 205 -5.49 24.12 -10.24
CA LEU A 205 -4.42 24.36 -9.26
C LEU A 205 -4.82 25.39 -8.18
N GLU A 206 -5.64 26.34 -8.51
CA GLU A 206 -6.21 27.33 -7.57
C GLU A 206 -7.06 26.67 -6.47
N ASP A 207 -7.64 25.50 -6.74
CA ASP A 207 -8.44 24.70 -5.80
C ASP A 207 -7.64 23.58 -5.08
N ALA A 208 -6.31 23.68 -5.08
CA ALA A 208 -5.44 22.66 -4.45
C ALA A 208 -5.78 22.38 -2.99
N ALA A 209 -6.22 23.39 -2.20
CA ALA A 209 -6.66 23.21 -0.82
C ALA A 209 -7.93 22.34 -0.74
N ALA A 210 -8.87 22.51 -1.66
CA ALA A 210 -10.07 21.68 -1.74
C ALA A 210 -9.74 20.25 -2.15
N ALA A 211 -8.82 20.06 -3.11
CA ALA A 211 -8.34 18.75 -3.53
C ALA A 211 -7.67 17.97 -2.39
N VAL A 212 -6.82 18.63 -1.59
CA VAL A 212 -6.17 18.02 -0.41
C VAL A 212 -7.21 17.66 0.65
N SER A 213 -8.18 18.53 0.91
CA SER A 213 -9.27 18.26 1.84
C SER A 213 -10.13 17.06 1.39
N TYR A 214 -10.46 16.98 0.11
CA TYR A 214 -11.20 15.85 -0.47
C TYR A 214 -10.42 14.54 -0.29
N THR A 215 -9.13 14.52 -0.57
CA THR A 215 -8.28 13.34 -0.38
C THR A 215 -8.30 12.88 1.08
N HIS A 216 -8.24 13.79 2.04
CA HIS A 216 -8.28 13.45 3.47
C HIS A 216 -9.65 12.96 3.92
N LEU A 217 -10.75 13.50 3.37
CA LEU A 217 -12.12 13.10 3.72
C LEU A 217 -12.51 11.75 3.10
N THR A 218 -11.96 11.42 1.93
CA THR A 218 -12.27 10.17 1.21
C THR A 218 -11.30 9.04 1.52
N LEU A 219 -10.17 9.33 2.16
CA LEU A 219 -9.30 8.29 2.73
C LEU A 219 -10.06 7.55 3.86
N PRO A 220 -9.81 6.26 4.07
CA PRO A 220 -10.57 5.39 4.98
C PRO A 220 -10.49 5.74 6.47
N THR A 221 -10.04 6.95 6.81
CA THR A 221 -9.83 7.41 8.19
C THR A 221 -11.08 7.97 8.87
N SER A 222 -12.14 8.30 8.11
CA SER A 222 -13.37 8.84 8.68
C SER A 222 -14.39 7.79 9.10
N ASP A 223 -14.17 6.51 8.74
CA ASP A 223 -15.12 5.42 8.93
C ASP A 223 -14.57 4.27 9.80
N LEU A 224 -13.53 4.55 10.62
CA LEU A 224 -12.98 3.60 11.60
C LEU A 224 -13.46 3.91 13.01
#